data_5bc16219cb934a7bc850dccd5e1b6383
#
_entry.id   5bc16219cb934a7bc850dccd5e1b6383
#
_cell.length_a   1.000
_cell.length_b   1.000
_cell.length_c   1.000
_cell.angle_alpha   90.00
_cell.angle_beta   90.00
_cell.angle_gamma   90.00
#
_symmetry.space_group_name_H-M   'P 1'
#
loop_
_entity.id
_entity.type
_entity.pdbx_description
1 polymer ?
#
loop_
_entity_poly.entity_id
_entity_poly.type
_entity_poly.pdbx_seq_one_letter_code
_entity_poly.pdbx_strand_id
1 'polypeptide(L)'
;MGHSLLDRRSLLTGVTASVAMGIISAAVGATGPLRLVLVHGRGQQRLDPTELKSNWLNTLRRGAQKLGRTLPDTIDVAFPYYGDALDRSIRNYNVPLTSDIETRGSKVDDEFLVFQAECAETFRKGSGVTDAQVDSEYGANTNPKGPLNWEWVQAILRALDKYGGGMSSAAIESFSRDVFLYTTRADVREEIDQIVANSLTEQPTVMVGHSLGSVVAYSVLRSDRRSLRIPLYLTLGCPLGIRAIRDQFRPLQYPLPVKEWFNAFDTHDIVALHPLDRANFPVTPEIENYAAVKNSTGNRHGIVGYLDDPQVAQRLSDALGI
;
A
#
# COMPACT_ATOMS: atom_id res chain seq x y z
N MET A 1 79.96 -11.51 -46.55
CA MET A 1 79.38 -10.94 -47.75
C MET A 1 77.97 -10.63 -47.44
N GLY A 2 77.57 -9.46 -47.30
CA GLY A 2 77.81 -8.22 -47.96
C GLY A 2 76.47 -7.49 -48.01
N HIS A 3 76.48 -6.32 -47.46
CA HIS A 3 75.77 -5.08 -47.84
C HIS A 3 74.25 -5.03 -47.55
N SER A 4 73.84 -4.12 -46.66
CA SER A 4 73.77 -2.62 -46.81
C SER A 4 72.46 -2.22 -47.51
N LEU A 5 71.67 -1.37 -47.05
CA LEU A 5 71.60 0.04 -46.75
C LEU A 5 70.16 0.56 -46.67
N LEU A 6 69.92 1.42 -45.70
CA LEU A 6 69.26 2.71 -45.78
C LEU A 6 67.76 2.77 -46.19
N ASP A 7 66.98 3.21 -45.28
CA ASP A 7 66.57 4.57 -44.88
C ASP A 7 65.42 5.13 -45.72
N ARG A 8 64.36 5.49 -45.07
CA ARG A 8 63.74 6.82 -45.07
C ARG A 8 62.40 6.83 -44.37
N ARG A 9 62.33 7.78 -43.45
CA ARG A 9 61.20 8.32 -42.75
C ARG A 9 60.02 8.66 -43.69
N SER A 10 58.81 8.38 -43.23
CA SER A 10 57.66 9.29 -43.46
C SER A 10 56.70 9.14 -42.30
N LEU A 11 56.64 10.19 -41.52
CA LEU A 11 55.60 10.51 -40.57
C LEU A 11 54.27 10.71 -41.30
N LEU A 12 53.26 9.94 -40.95
CA LEU A 12 51.89 10.25 -41.26
C LEU A 12 51.12 10.21 -39.95
N THR A 13 50.86 11.43 -39.46
CA THR A 13 49.92 11.69 -38.38
C THR A 13 48.51 11.38 -38.84
N GLY A 14 47.99 10.20 -38.37
CA GLY A 14 46.61 9.84 -38.51
C GLY A 14 45.82 10.33 -37.30
N VAL A 15 45.09 11.42 -37.49
CA VAL A 15 44.06 11.87 -36.51
C VAL A 15 42.89 10.92 -36.57
N THR A 16 42.79 10.04 -35.61
CA THR A 16 41.58 9.23 -35.39
C THR A 16 40.55 10.09 -34.67
N ALA A 17 39.58 10.64 -35.40
CA ALA A 17 38.40 11.25 -34.85
C ALA A 17 37.53 10.13 -34.26
N SER A 18 37.54 9.99 -32.93
CA SER A 18 36.56 9.18 -32.19
C SER A 18 35.21 9.86 -32.25
N VAL A 19 34.34 9.40 -33.11
CA VAL A 19 32.92 9.76 -33.07
C VAL A 19 32.33 9.06 -31.86
N ALA A 20 32.20 9.81 -30.76
CA ALA A 20 31.37 9.42 -29.62
C ALA A 20 29.92 9.44 -30.11
N MET A 21 29.39 8.27 -30.45
CA MET A 21 27.97 8.07 -30.68
C MET A 21 27.26 8.16 -29.33
N GLY A 22 26.85 9.37 -28.95
CA GLY A 22 25.96 9.57 -27.83
C GLY A 22 24.64 8.85 -28.12
N ILE A 23 24.40 7.78 -27.40
CA ILE A 23 23.08 7.15 -27.33
C ILE A 23 22.22 8.17 -26.58
N ILE A 24 21.53 9.02 -27.33
CA ILE A 24 20.40 9.79 -26.79
C ILE A 24 19.32 8.74 -26.57
N SER A 25 19.23 8.24 -25.33
CA SER A 25 18.07 7.51 -24.87
C SER A 25 16.91 8.50 -24.95
N ALA A 26 16.19 8.49 -26.03
CA ALA A 26 14.94 9.20 -26.15
C ALA A 26 14.00 8.54 -25.13
N ALA A 27 13.89 9.15 -23.96
CA ALA A 27 12.73 8.92 -23.11
C ALA A 27 11.54 9.25 -23.99
N VAL A 28 10.80 8.20 -24.42
CA VAL A 28 9.50 8.37 -25.05
C VAL A 28 8.62 8.99 -23.98
N GLY A 29 8.61 10.31 -23.92
CA GLY A 29 7.77 11.08 -23.04
C GLY A 29 6.32 10.75 -23.32
N ALA A 30 5.58 10.40 -22.29
CA ALA A 30 4.14 10.29 -22.36
C ALA A 30 3.59 11.64 -22.85
N THR A 31 3.03 11.69 -24.06
CA THR A 31 2.62 12.92 -24.77
C THR A 31 1.26 13.46 -24.30
N GLY A 32 0.85 13.22 -23.06
CA GLY A 32 -0.39 13.74 -22.49
C GLY A 32 -0.20 14.16 -21.05
N PRO A 33 -1.04 15.04 -20.51
CA PRO A 33 -0.97 15.43 -19.11
C PRO A 33 -1.10 14.19 -18.22
N LEU A 34 -0.22 14.09 -17.23
CA LEU A 34 -0.29 13.01 -16.24
C LEU A 34 -1.50 13.24 -15.34
N ARG A 35 -2.18 12.14 -15.03
CA ARG A 35 -3.29 12.10 -14.09
C ARG A 35 -2.81 11.54 -12.75
N LEU A 36 -3.40 12.01 -11.66
CA LEU A 36 -3.19 11.50 -10.31
C LEU A 36 -4.49 10.90 -9.76
N VAL A 37 -4.45 9.65 -9.34
CA VAL A 37 -5.58 8.99 -8.67
C VAL A 37 -5.17 8.65 -7.25
N LEU A 38 -5.93 9.17 -6.27
CA LEU A 38 -5.69 9.01 -4.85
C LEU A 38 -6.78 8.12 -4.25
N VAL A 39 -6.42 6.92 -3.78
CA VAL A 39 -7.35 5.91 -3.23
C VAL A 39 -7.20 5.87 -1.72
N HIS A 40 -8.23 6.35 -1.01
CA HIS A 40 -8.22 6.47 0.45
C HIS A 40 -8.34 5.11 1.17
N GLY A 41 -7.98 5.07 2.45
CA GLY A 41 -8.16 3.90 3.32
C GLY A 41 -9.59 3.78 3.88
N ARG A 42 -9.74 2.90 4.87
CA ARG A 42 -10.99 2.74 5.62
C ARG A 42 -11.30 3.92 6.55
N GLY A 43 -12.50 3.91 7.13
CA GLY A 43 -12.87 4.88 8.18
C GLY A 43 -13.18 6.28 7.65
N GLN A 44 -13.53 6.41 6.36
CA GLN A 44 -13.83 7.70 5.72
C GLN A 44 -15.33 7.95 5.50
N GLN A 45 -16.19 7.05 6.00
CA GLN A 45 -17.64 7.18 5.84
C GLN A 45 -18.18 8.49 6.40
N ARG A 46 -19.14 9.07 5.71
CA ARG A 46 -19.80 10.34 6.07
C ARG A 46 -18.87 11.57 6.11
N LEU A 47 -17.65 11.44 5.57
CA LEU A 47 -16.76 12.59 5.40
C LEU A 47 -16.99 13.20 4.02
N ASP A 48 -16.74 14.49 3.88
CA ASP A 48 -16.81 15.18 2.60
C ASP A 48 -15.64 14.77 1.70
N PRO A 49 -15.91 14.13 0.54
CA PRO A 49 -14.86 13.71 -0.39
C PRO A 49 -14.00 14.88 -0.89
N THR A 50 -14.57 16.08 -1.02
CA THR A 50 -13.86 17.26 -1.49
C THR A 50 -12.85 17.74 -0.44
N GLU A 51 -13.26 17.75 0.83
CA GLU A 51 -12.38 18.09 1.93
C GLU A 51 -11.25 17.06 2.09
N LEU A 52 -11.58 15.77 2.03
CA LEU A 52 -10.57 14.69 2.07
C LEU A 52 -9.54 14.84 0.95
N LYS A 53 -9.99 15.02 -0.30
CA LYS A 53 -9.12 15.27 -1.44
C LYS A 53 -8.23 16.47 -1.21
N SER A 54 -8.80 17.57 -0.73
CA SER A 54 -8.07 18.82 -0.45
C SER A 54 -6.99 18.61 0.60
N ASN A 55 -7.29 17.88 1.67
CA ASN A 55 -6.33 17.58 2.73
C ASN A 55 -5.15 16.75 2.22
N TRP A 56 -5.39 15.76 1.36
CA TRP A 56 -4.33 14.97 0.74
C TRP A 56 -3.45 15.83 -0.18
N LEU A 57 -4.08 16.64 -1.05
CA LEU A 57 -3.36 17.52 -1.97
C LEU A 57 -2.54 18.58 -1.24
N ASN A 58 -3.08 19.17 -0.19
CA ASN A 58 -2.36 20.14 0.61
C ASN A 58 -1.14 19.53 1.30
N THR A 59 -1.26 18.28 1.74
CA THR A 59 -0.12 17.55 2.31
C THR A 59 0.93 17.24 1.26
N LEU A 60 0.51 16.77 0.10
CA LEU A 60 1.43 16.52 -1.03
C LEU A 60 2.13 17.80 -1.48
N ARG A 61 1.41 18.92 -1.56
CA ARG A 61 2.01 20.23 -1.87
C ARG A 61 3.10 20.62 -0.86
N ARG A 62 2.84 20.44 0.44
CA ARG A 62 3.86 20.70 1.48
C ARG A 62 5.08 19.80 1.32
N GLY A 63 4.88 18.52 1.05
CA GLY A 63 5.98 17.58 0.79
C GLY A 63 6.83 18.00 -0.40
N ALA A 64 6.20 18.36 -1.53
CA ALA A 64 6.88 18.86 -2.73
C ALA A 64 7.62 20.18 -2.47
N GLN A 65 7.01 21.11 -1.74
CA GLN A 65 7.64 22.40 -1.37
C GLN A 65 8.91 22.23 -0.55
N LYS A 66 8.99 21.25 0.35
CA LYS A 66 10.21 20.91 1.09
C LYS A 66 11.37 20.53 0.17
N LEU A 67 11.06 20.07 -1.03
CA LEU A 67 12.03 19.69 -2.07
C LEU A 67 12.28 20.83 -3.08
N GLY A 68 11.70 22.00 -2.88
CA GLY A 68 11.76 23.12 -3.83
C GLY A 68 10.92 22.89 -5.09
N ARG A 69 9.95 22.02 -5.04
CA ARG A 69 9.05 21.65 -6.16
C ARG A 69 7.63 22.20 -5.94
N THR A 70 6.90 22.35 -7.02
CA THR A 70 5.52 22.87 -6.99
C THR A 70 4.59 21.93 -7.72
N LEU A 71 3.55 21.47 -7.04
CA LEU A 71 2.46 20.70 -7.66
C LEU A 71 1.55 21.68 -8.41
N PRO A 72 1.42 21.57 -9.75
CA PRO A 72 0.58 22.47 -10.52
C PRO A 72 -0.91 22.36 -10.12
N ASP A 73 -1.63 23.48 -10.08
CA ASP A 73 -3.07 23.48 -9.82
C ASP A 73 -3.88 22.85 -10.96
N THR A 74 -3.28 22.79 -12.15
CA THR A 74 -3.88 22.21 -13.37
C THR A 74 -3.79 20.70 -13.46
N ILE A 75 -3.17 20.02 -12.48
CA ILE A 75 -3.07 18.56 -12.50
C ILE A 75 -4.47 17.93 -12.38
N ASP A 76 -4.78 16.98 -13.28
CA ASP A 76 -6.03 16.21 -13.21
C ASP A 76 -5.94 15.21 -12.05
N VAL A 77 -6.72 15.44 -10.98
CA VAL A 77 -6.74 14.59 -9.79
C VAL A 77 -8.12 13.98 -9.56
N ALA A 78 -8.19 12.66 -9.60
CA ALA A 78 -9.36 11.91 -9.14
C ALA A 78 -9.17 11.40 -7.71
N PHE A 79 -10.27 11.41 -6.96
CA PHE A 79 -10.36 10.89 -5.59
C PHE A 79 -11.60 10.01 -5.49
N PRO A 80 -11.54 8.74 -5.95
CA PRO A 80 -12.68 7.83 -5.91
C PRO A 80 -13.06 7.55 -4.45
N TYR A 81 -14.18 8.11 -4.02
CA TYR A 81 -14.68 7.97 -2.65
C TYR A 81 -15.60 6.76 -2.55
N TYR A 82 -15.20 5.77 -1.76
CA TYR A 82 -15.96 4.55 -1.50
C TYR A 82 -16.32 4.36 -0.02
N GLY A 83 -16.06 5.36 0.84
CA GLY A 83 -16.29 5.25 2.28
C GLY A 83 -17.72 4.88 2.65
N ASP A 84 -18.71 5.46 2.00
CA ASP A 84 -20.12 5.19 2.25
C ASP A 84 -20.58 3.84 1.67
N ALA A 85 -19.99 3.38 0.57
CA ALA A 85 -20.23 2.04 0.02
C ALA A 85 -19.76 0.96 1.01
N LEU A 86 -18.55 1.09 1.51
CA LEU A 86 -18.02 0.19 2.54
C LEU A 86 -18.88 0.19 3.82
N ASP A 87 -19.31 1.36 4.28
CA ASP A 87 -20.16 1.49 5.47
C ASP A 87 -21.55 0.84 5.28
N ARG A 88 -22.15 0.95 4.08
CA ARG A 88 -23.37 0.21 3.74
C ARG A 88 -23.15 -1.30 3.82
N SER A 89 -22.06 -1.79 3.26
CA SER A 89 -21.71 -3.22 3.29
C SER A 89 -21.51 -3.72 4.72
N ILE A 90 -20.82 -2.96 5.57
CA ILE A 90 -20.66 -3.27 7.00
C ILE A 90 -22.01 -3.45 7.68
N ARG A 91 -22.96 -2.54 7.44
CA ARG A 91 -24.32 -2.64 8.01
C ARG A 91 -25.12 -3.82 7.45
N ASN A 92 -25.00 -4.08 6.14
CA ASN A 92 -25.77 -5.14 5.48
C ASN A 92 -25.31 -6.54 5.90
N TYR A 93 -23.99 -6.76 5.98
CA TYR A 93 -23.44 -8.04 6.40
C TYR A 93 -23.55 -8.25 7.92
N ASN A 94 -23.62 -7.17 8.69
CA ASN A 94 -23.77 -7.19 10.16
C ASN A 94 -22.80 -8.16 10.83
N VAL A 95 -21.54 -8.21 10.36
CA VAL A 95 -20.50 -9.04 10.97
C VAL A 95 -20.18 -8.46 12.35
N PRO A 96 -20.46 -9.19 13.45
CA PRO A 96 -20.20 -8.68 14.78
C PRO A 96 -18.69 -8.57 15.04
N LEU A 97 -18.30 -7.58 15.82
CA LEU A 97 -16.95 -7.56 16.38
C LEU A 97 -16.85 -8.62 17.47
N THR A 98 -15.65 -9.13 17.73
CA THR A 98 -15.47 -10.11 18.81
C THR A 98 -15.78 -9.52 20.18
N SER A 99 -15.62 -8.21 20.35
CA SER A 99 -16.02 -7.46 21.53
C SER A 99 -17.55 -7.40 21.75
N ASP A 100 -18.35 -7.61 20.68
CA ASP A 100 -19.82 -7.60 20.75
C ASP A 100 -20.39 -9.00 21.10
N ILE A 101 -19.53 -10.01 21.19
CA ILE A 101 -19.95 -11.39 21.48
C ILE A 101 -20.10 -11.54 22.99
N GLU A 102 -21.33 -11.49 23.48
CA GLU A 102 -21.63 -11.57 24.91
C GLU A 102 -21.66 -13.01 25.46
N THR A 103 -21.95 -14.01 24.62
CA THR A 103 -22.12 -15.41 25.10
C THR A 103 -21.67 -16.44 24.06
N ARG A 104 -21.21 -17.60 24.56
CA ARG A 104 -20.99 -18.82 23.77
C ARG A 104 -22.30 -19.25 23.11
N GLY A 105 -22.34 -19.25 21.80
CA GLY A 105 -23.52 -19.67 21.02
C GLY A 105 -24.04 -18.58 20.07
N SER A 106 -23.54 -17.37 20.13
CA SER A 106 -23.75 -16.41 19.04
C SER A 106 -23.16 -16.99 17.76
N LYS A 107 -23.91 -16.92 16.65
CA LYS A 107 -23.40 -17.32 15.33
C LYS A 107 -22.32 -16.32 14.94
N VAL A 108 -21.08 -16.66 15.23
CA VAL A 108 -19.92 -15.94 14.72
C VAL A 108 -19.57 -16.54 13.37
N ASP A 109 -19.22 -15.70 12.43
CA ASP A 109 -18.65 -16.13 11.17
C ASP A 109 -17.25 -16.71 11.45
N ASP A 110 -17.13 -18.04 11.40
CA ASP A 110 -15.87 -18.76 11.66
C ASP A 110 -14.76 -18.28 10.74
N GLU A 111 -15.09 -17.92 9.49
CA GLU A 111 -14.16 -17.40 8.51
C GLU A 111 -13.63 -16.04 8.96
N PHE A 112 -14.49 -15.18 9.49
CA PHE A 112 -14.09 -13.90 10.06
C PHE A 112 -13.21 -14.07 11.31
N LEU A 113 -13.55 -14.99 12.21
CA LEU A 113 -12.75 -15.27 13.39
C LEU A 113 -11.32 -15.70 13.04
N VAL A 114 -11.19 -16.62 12.08
CA VAL A 114 -9.87 -17.07 11.59
C VAL A 114 -9.09 -15.90 11.00
N PHE A 115 -9.73 -15.09 10.16
CA PHE A 115 -9.12 -13.93 9.54
C PHE A 115 -8.66 -12.90 10.59
N GLN A 116 -9.53 -12.60 11.56
CA GLN A 116 -9.23 -11.64 12.63
C GLN A 116 -8.11 -12.15 13.54
N ALA A 117 -8.14 -13.43 13.91
CA ALA A 117 -7.09 -14.06 14.71
C ALA A 117 -5.72 -13.95 14.04
N GLU A 118 -5.66 -14.16 12.72
CA GLU A 118 -4.43 -14.05 11.95
C GLU A 118 -3.92 -12.61 11.88
N CYS A 119 -4.81 -11.64 11.68
CA CYS A 119 -4.49 -10.22 11.74
C CYS A 119 -3.98 -9.82 13.14
N ALA A 120 -4.73 -10.19 14.19
CA ALA A 120 -4.38 -9.88 15.58
C ALA A 120 -3.03 -10.47 15.99
N GLU A 121 -2.76 -11.72 15.59
CA GLU A 121 -1.48 -12.37 15.85
C GLU A 121 -0.31 -11.71 15.10
N THR A 122 -0.56 -11.26 13.87
CA THR A 122 0.40 -10.50 13.07
C THR A 122 0.75 -9.17 13.76
N PHE A 123 -0.27 -8.43 14.20
CA PHE A 123 -0.08 -7.17 14.91
C PHE A 123 0.60 -7.36 16.26
N ARG A 124 0.24 -8.42 16.99
CA ARG A 124 0.85 -8.78 18.26
C ARG A 124 2.36 -8.98 18.13
N LYS A 125 2.78 -9.79 17.17
CA LYS A 125 4.20 -10.06 16.91
C LYS A 125 4.95 -8.80 16.49
N GLY A 126 4.35 -8.01 15.62
CA GLY A 126 4.93 -6.75 15.16
C GLY A 126 5.07 -5.70 16.26
N SER A 127 4.19 -5.71 17.24
CA SER A 127 4.23 -4.81 18.41
C SER A 127 5.10 -5.35 19.55
N GLY A 128 5.71 -6.53 19.41
CA GLY A 128 6.56 -7.13 20.44
C GLY A 128 5.80 -7.66 21.67
N VAL A 129 4.47 -7.79 21.58
CA VAL A 129 3.65 -8.37 22.67
C VAL A 129 3.91 -9.87 22.76
N THR A 130 4.32 -10.33 23.95
CA THR A 130 4.76 -11.70 24.21
C THR A 130 3.59 -12.67 24.46
N ASP A 131 3.83 -13.97 24.30
CA ASP A 131 2.85 -15.00 24.63
C ASP A 131 2.44 -14.93 26.11
N ALA A 132 3.37 -14.69 27.03
CA ALA A 132 3.10 -14.53 28.45
C ALA A 132 2.13 -13.35 28.75
N GLN A 133 2.25 -12.26 28.01
CA GLN A 133 1.33 -11.11 28.14
C GLN A 133 -0.07 -11.47 27.65
N VAL A 134 -0.19 -12.21 26.53
CA VAL A 134 -1.48 -12.72 26.04
C VAL A 134 -2.07 -13.71 27.03
N ASP A 135 -1.27 -14.61 27.56
CA ASP A 135 -1.70 -15.60 28.57
C ASP A 135 -2.23 -14.91 29.83
N SER A 136 -1.59 -13.82 30.24
CA SER A 136 -2.08 -13.01 31.37
C SER A 136 -3.48 -12.42 31.11
N GLU A 137 -3.76 -12.01 29.89
CA GLU A 137 -5.08 -11.47 29.50
C GLU A 137 -6.11 -12.58 29.23
N TYR A 138 -5.68 -13.79 28.87
CA TYR A 138 -6.54 -14.96 28.72
C TYR A 138 -6.99 -15.52 30.08
N GLY A 139 -6.13 -15.36 31.10
CA GLY A 139 -6.43 -15.71 32.50
C GLY A 139 -6.60 -17.20 32.72
N ALA A 140 -7.47 -17.56 33.68
CA ALA A 140 -7.76 -18.96 34.06
C ALA A 140 -8.66 -19.72 33.06
N ASN A 141 -8.85 -19.21 31.85
CA ASN A 141 -9.67 -19.86 30.85
C ASN A 141 -9.03 -21.19 30.41
N THR A 142 -9.79 -22.26 30.46
CA THR A 142 -9.33 -23.63 30.15
C THR A 142 -9.65 -24.07 28.70
N ASN A 143 -10.30 -23.20 27.91
CA ASN A 143 -10.59 -23.52 26.53
C ASN A 143 -9.31 -23.61 25.70
N PRO A 144 -9.27 -24.47 24.67
CA PRO A 144 -8.12 -24.53 23.77
C PRO A 144 -7.87 -23.18 23.11
N LYS A 145 -6.63 -22.71 23.14
CA LYS A 145 -6.19 -21.53 22.42
C LYS A 145 -6.24 -21.79 20.92
N GLY A 146 -6.74 -20.85 20.14
CA GLY A 146 -6.79 -20.99 18.69
C GLY A 146 -7.67 -19.97 17.99
N PRO A 147 -7.62 -19.92 16.65
CA PRO A 147 -8.30 -18.90 15.86
C PRO A 147 -9.84 -18.96 15.94
N LEU A 148 -10.41 -20.13 16.23
CA LEU A 148 -11.86 -20.29 16.43
C LEU A 148 -12.30 -20.04 17.87
N ASN A 149 -11.38 -19.73 18.77
CA ASN A 149 -11.69 -19.34 20.13
C ASN A 149 -11.70 -17.80 20.23
N TRP A 150 -12.89 -17.23 20.18
CA TRP A 150 -13.06 -15.77 20.24
C TRP A 150 -12.49 -15.15 21.55
N GLU A 151 -12.55 -15.87 22.67
CA GLU A 151 -12.00 -15.44 23.96
C GLU A 151 -10.47 -15.33 23.88
N TRP A 152 -9.82 -16.24 23.14
CA TRP A 152 -8.39 -16.18 22.85
C TRP A 152 -8.05 -14.99 21.95
N VAL A 153 -8.82 -14.76 20.88
CA VAL A 153 -8.64 -13.61 20.00
C VAL A 153 -8.79 -12.30 20.78
N GLN A 154 -9.79 -12.21 21.65
CA GLN A 154 -9.96 -11.05 22.52
C GLN A 154 -8.79 -10.88 23.51
N ALA A 155 -8.21 -11.96 24.02
CA ALA A 155 -7.03 -11.87 24.88
C ALA A 155 -5.82 -11.25 24.12
N ILE A 156 -5.63 -11.62 22.86
CA ILE A 156 -4.62 -10.99 22.01
C ILE A 156 -4.90 -9.49 21.86
N LEU A 157 -6.16 -9.12 21.57
CA LEU A 157 -6.55 -7.73 21.37
C LEU A 157 -6.36 -6.90 22.66
N ARG A 158 -6.76 -7.44 23.83
CA ARG A 158 -6.50 -6.78 25.13
C ARG A 158 -5.01 -6.64 25.43
N ALA A 159 -4.22 -7.65 25.11
CA ALA A 159 -2.76 -7.56 25.27
C ALA A 159 -2.15 -6.49 24.35
N LEU A 160 -2.66 -6.34 23.14
CA LEU A 160 -2.27 -5.26 22.23
C LEU A 160 -2.62 -3.88 22.79
N ASP A 161 -3.81 -3.70 23.35
CA ASP A 161 -4.20 -2.44 24.00
C ASP A 161 -3.28 -2.07 25.17
N LYS A 162 -2.95 -3.08 25.98
CA LYS A 162 -2.24 -2.86 27.22
C LYS A 162 -0.73 -2.71 27.06
N TYR A 163 -0.15 -3.42 26.09
CA TYR A 163 1.30 -3.55 25.93
C TYR A 163 1.83 -3.12 24.56
N GLY A 164 0.96 -3.04 23.54
CA GLY A 164 1.40 -2.89 22.15
C GLY A 164 1.73 -1.46 21.70
N GLY A 165 1.16 -0.44 22.35
CA GLY A 165 1.50 0.97 22.08
C GLY A 165 1.18 1.50 20.67
N GLY A 166 0.20 0.90 19.97
CA GLY A 166 -0.16 1.27 18.60
C GLY A 166 -1.64 1.59 18.43
N MET A 167 -2.33 0.81 17.59
CA MET A 167 -3.78 0.89 17.42
C MET A 167 -4.51 0.24 18.59
N SER A 168 -5.67 0.79 18.99
CA SER A 168 -6.53 0.16 19.98
C SER A 168 -7.13 -1.16 19.48
N SER A 169 -7.55 -2.05 20.38
CA SER A 169 -8.27 -3.28 20.06
C SER A 169 -9.48 -2.99 19.16
N ALA A 170 -10.29 -2.00 19.50
CA ALA A 170 -11.44 -1.58 18.70
C ALA A 170 -11.06 -1.13 17.29
N ALA A 171 -9.93 -0.45 17.12
CA ALA A 171 -9.44 -0.05 15.80
C ALA A 171 -8.96 -1.26 14.99
N ILE A 172 -8.31 -2.24 15.64
CA ILE A 172 -7.85 -3.50 15.01
C ILE A 172 -9.05 -4.36 14.60
N GLU A 173 -10.05 -4.49 15.46
CA GLU A 173 -11.29 -5.23 15.15
C GLU A 173 -12.01 -4.63 13.96
N SER A 174 -12.21 -3.29 13.99
CA SER A 174 -12.85 -2.59 12.88
C SER A 174 -12.03 -2.70 11.59
N PHE A 175 -10.68 -2.61 11.67
CA PHE A 175 -9.79 -2.81 10.53
C PHE A 175 -9.97 -4.22 9.94
N SER A 176 -9.88 -5.24 10.78
CA SER A 176 -9.98 -6.63 10.36
C SER A 176 -11.33 -6.91 9.69
N ARG A 177 -12.45 -6.41 10.25
CA ARG A 177 -13.80 -6.57 9.68
C ARG A 177 -13.93 -5.88 8.31
N ASP A 178 -13.50 -4.63 8.21
CA ASP A 178 -13.64 -3.86 6.98
C ASP A 178 -12.81 -4.47 5.84
N VAL A 179 -11.59 -4.92 6.15
CA VAL A 179 -10.71 -5.58 5.19
C VAL A 179 -11.24 -6.98 4.85
N PHE A 180 -11.74 -7.73 5.82
CA PHE A 180 -12.37 -9.03 5.60
C PHE A 180 -13.54 -8.92 4.61
N LEU A 181 -14.48 -8.00 4.86
CA LEU A 181 -15.63 -7.80 3.98
C LEU A 181 -15.19 -7.47 2.55
N TYR A 182 -14.25 -6.54 2.40
CA TYR A 182 -13.75 -6.18 1.08
C TYR A 182 -13.04 -7.35 0.39
N THR A 183 -12.23 -8.13 1.10
CA THR A 183 -11.39 -9.15 0.49
C THR A 183 -12.07 -10.49 0.27
N THR A 184 -13.16 -10.79 1.00
CA THR A 184 -13.85 -12.10 0.95
C THR A 184 -15.25 -12.03 0.34
N ARG A 185 -15.92 -10.88 0.33
CA ARG A 185 -17.28 -10.74 -0.22
C ARG A 185 -17.20 -10.14 -1.64
N ALA A 186 -17.60 -10.93 -2.64
CA ALA A 186 -17.43 -10.58 -4.04
C ALA A 186 -18.22 -9.32 -4.43
N ASP A 187 -19.45 -9.19 -3.95
CA ASP A 187 -20.32 -8.04 -4.18
C ASP A 187 -19.75 -6.74 -3.59
N VAL A 188 -19.18 -6.82 -2.39
CA VAL A 188 -18.51 -5.68 -1.74
C VAL A 188 -17.28 -5.25 -2.56
N ARG A 189 -16.48 -6.22 -3.00
CA ARG A 189 -15.30 -5.97 -3.83
C ARG A 189 -15.68 -5.36 -5.16
N GLU A 190 -16.66 -5.92 -5.86
CA GLU A 190 -17.11 -5.43 -7.16
C GLU A 190 -17.61 -3.99 -7.08
N GLU A 191 -18.44 -3.66 -6.07
CA GLU A 191 -18.94 -2.31 -5.89
C GLU A 191 -17.80 -1.31 -5.69
N ILE A 192 -16.87 -1.60 -4.79
CA ILE A 192 -15.75 -0.71 -4.46
C ILE A 192 -14.75 -0.63 -5.61
N ASP A 193 -14.39 -1.77 -6.21
CA ASP A 193 -13.49 -1.81 -7.37
C ASP A 193 -14.05 -1.01 -8.55
N GLN A 194 -15.37 -1.08 -8.80
CA GLN A 194 -16.02 -0.30 -9.86
C GLN A 194 -15.93 1.21 -9.62
N ILE A 195 -16.10 1.66 -8.36
CA ILE A 195 -15.94 3.09 -8.00
C ILE A 195 -14.53 3.57 -8.35
N VAL A 196 -13.50 2.78 -8.03
CA VAL A 196 -12.10 3.13 -8.32
C VAL A 196 -11.80 2.99 -9.81
N ALA A 197 -12.24 1.91 -10.46
CA ALA A 197 -12.04 1.68 -11.89
C ALA A 197 -12.66 2.79 -12.78
N ASN A 198 -13.80 3.36 -12.38
CA ASN A 198 -14.43 4.48 -13.06
C ASN A 198 -13.58 5.77 -13.05
N SER A 199 -12.63 5.88 -12.14
CA SER A 199 -11.69 7.00 -12.10
C SER A 199 -10.48 6.82 -13.01
N LEU A 200 -10.27 5.61 -13.56
CA LEU A 200 -9.15 5.31 -14.44
C LEU A 200 -9.55 5.48 -15.91
N THR A 201 -8.63 6.04 -16.68
CA THR A 201 -8.72 6.25 -18.12
C THR A 201 -7.47 5.72 -18.82
N GLU A 202 -7.41 5.80 -20.14
CA GLU A 202 -6.20 5.44 -20.91
C GLU A 202 -5.07 6.47 -20.78
N GLN A 203 -5.32 7.62 -20.14
CA GLN A 203 -4.27 8.61 -19.85
C GLN A 203 -3.25 8.01 -18.87
N PRO A 204 -1.94 8.33 -19.02
CA PRO A 204 -0.95 7.92 -18.05
C PRO A 204 -1.32 8.44 -16.66
N THR A 205 -1.42 7.51 -15.70
CA THR A 205 -1.96 7.79 -14.37
C THR A 205 -0.97 7.36 -13.29
N VAL A 206 -0.57 8.28 -12.42
CA VAL A 206 0.09 7.96 -11.17
C VAL A 206 -0.99 7.55 -10.17
N MET A 207 -0.88 6.36 -9.61
CA MET A 207 -1.85 5.81 -8.68
C MET A 207 -1.27 5.71 -7.28
N VAL A 208 -1.96 6.30 -6.32
CA VAL A 208 -1.56 6.30 -4.90
C VAL A 208 -2.66 5.64 -4.07
N GLY A 209 -2.32 4.57 -3.37
CA GLY A 209 -3.21 3.92 -2.42
C GLY A 209 -2.69 4.03 -0.99
N HIS A 210 -3.58 4.29 -0.04
CA HIS A 210 -3.26 4.29 1.37
C HIS A 210 -4.05 3.21 2.11
N SER A 211 -3.38 2.43 2.97
CA SER A 211 -4.04 1.42 3.81
C SER A 211 -4.90 0.46 2.95
N LEU A 212 -6.18 0.27 3.29
CA LEU A 212 -7.13 -0.49 2.46
C LEU A 212 -7.19 0.01 1.02
N GLY A 213 -7.00 1.31 0.78
CA GLY A 213 -6.95 1.87 -0.58
C GLY A 213 -5.80 1.33 -1.42
N SER A 214 -4.69 0.89 -0.81
CA SER A 214 -3.63 0.15 -1.51
C SER A 214 -4.12 -1.23 -1.97
N VAL A 215 -4.92 -1.90 -1.15
CA VAL A 215 -5.49 -3.22 -1.50
C VAL A 215 -6.51 -3.10 -2.62
N VAL A 216 -7.38 -2.07 -2.55
CA VAL A 216 -8.38 -1.76 -3.59
C VAL A 216 -7.69 -1.41 -4.91
N ALA A 217 -6.70 -0.52 -4.88
CA ALA A 217 -5.93 -0.16 -6.06
C ALA A 217 -5.24 -1.38 -6.70
N TYR A 218 -4.66 -2.27 -5.89
CA TYR A 218 -4.08 -3.53 -6.36
C TYR A 218 -5.12 -4.42 -7.03
N SER A 219 -6.29 -4.60 -6.41
CA SER A 219 -7.39 -5.41 -6.96
C SER A 219 -7.81 -4.90 -8.33
N VAL A 220 -8.04 -3.60 -8.45
CA VAL A 220 -8.44 -2.95 -9.71
C VAL A 220 -7.34 -3.08 -10.77
N LEU A 221 -6.10 -2.73 -10.46
CA LEU A 221 -5.00 -2.74 -11.43
C LEU A 221 -4.66 -4.14 -11.95
N ARG A 222 -4.85 -5.19 -11.14
CA ARG A 222 -4.59 -6.57 -11.57
C ARG A 222 -5.72 -7.18 -12.41
N SER A 223 -6.96 -6.68 -12.25
CA SER A 223 -8.15 -7.24 -12.90
C SER A 223 -8.61 -6.43 -14.12
N ASP A 224 -8.23 -5.16 -14.21
CA ASP A 224 -8.61 -4.28 -15.32
C ASP A 224 -7.95 -4.74 -16.62
N ARG A 225 -8.80 -4.93 -17.65
CA ARG A 225 -8.35 -5.42 -18.96
C ARG A 225 -8.18 -4.30 -20.00
N ARG A 226 -8.46 -3.06 -19.62
CA ARG A 226 -8.21 -1.89 -20.47
C ARG A 226 -6.72 -1.66 -20.64
N SER A 227 -6.34 -0.95 -21.69
CA SER A 227 -4.94 -0.58 -21.95
C SER A 227 -4.49 0.57 -21.04
N LEU A 228 -4.57 0.36 -19.73
CA LEU A 228 -4.14 1.35 -18.75
C LEU A 228 -2.62 1.54 -18.81
N ARG A 229 -2.17 2.74 -18.46
CA ARG A 229 -0.76 3.12 -18.33
C ARG A 229 -0.54 3.70 -16.94
N ILE A 230 0.16 2.98 -16.07
CA ILE A 230 0.43 3.37 -14.70
C ILE A 230 1.96 3.51 -14.53
N PRO A 231 2.53 4.70 -14.83
CA PRO A 231 3.97 4.94 -14.67
C PRO A 231 4.46 4.64 -13.26
N LEU A 232 3.67 5.00 -12.25
CA LEU A 232 3.95 4.71 -10.84
C LEU A 232 2.67 4.26 -10.12
N TYR A 233 2.76 3.13 -9.45
CA TYR A 233 1.84 2.72 -8.40
C TYR A 233 2.54 2.86 -7.05
N LEU A 234 2.03 3.75 -6.21
CA LEU A 234 2.57 4.05 -4.89
C LEU A 234 1.63 3.54 -3.81
N THR A 235 2.13 2.65 -2.97
CA THR A 235 1.40 2.13 -1.81
C THR A 235 1.97 2.68 -0.52
N LEU A 236 1.10 3.20 0.35
CA LEU A 236 1.44 3.88 1.60
C LEU A 236 0.76 3.17 2.76
N GLY A 237 1.52 2.70 3.74
CA GLY A 237 0.95 1.97 4.87
C GLY A 237 0.16 0.72 4.43
N CYS A 238 0.69 -0.05 3.49
CA CYS A 238 -0.01 -1.10 2.77
C CYS A 238 -0.06 -2.42 3.54
N PRO A 239 -1.26 -3.02 3.76
CA PRO A 239 -1.39 -4.28 4.49
C PRO A 239 -1.28 -5.54 3.59
N LEU A 240 -0.98 -5.42 2.29
CA LEU A 240 -0.90 -6.57 1.37
C LEU A 240 0.15 -7.62 1.76
N GLY A 241 1.14 -7.27 2.58
CA GLY A 241 2.11 -8.22 3.13
C GLY A 241 1.55 -9.12 4.23
N ILE A 242 0.39 -8.79 4.81
CA ILE A 242 -0.29 -9.63 5.82
C ILE A 242 -0.90 -10.85 5.14
N ARG A 243 -0.58 -12.05 5.62
CA ARG A 243 -0.96 -13.31 4.98
C ARG A 243 -2.47 -13.45 4.80
N ALA A 244 -3.26 -13.16 5.82
CA ALA A 244 -4.73 -13.22 5.75
C ALA A 244 -5.30 -12.39 4.60
N ILE A 245 -4.70 -11.24 4.33
CA ILE A 245 -5.11 -10.31 3.25
C ILE A 245 -4.55 -10.77 1.91
N ARG A 246 -3.24 -11.01 1.85
CA ARG A 246 -2.53 -11.43 0.64
C ARG A 246 -3.16 -12.68 0.01
N ASP A 247 -3.48 -13.69 0.80
CA ASP A 247 -3.94 -14.98 0.31
C ASP A 247 -5.34 -14.91 -0.32
N GLN A 248 -6.10 -13.82 -0.11
CA GLN A 248 -7.36 -13.54 -0.81
C GLN A 248 -7.15 -13.13 -2.29
N PHE A 249 -5.91 -12.86 -2.67
CA PHE A 249 -5.54 -12.42 -4.02
C PHE A 249 -4.71 -13.44 -4.81
N ARG A 250 -4.69 -14.71 -4.40
CA ARG A 250 -3.96 -15.75 -5.13
C ARG A 250 -4.62 -16.10 -6.47
N PRO A 251 -3.85 -16.37 -7.54
CA PRO A 251 -2.39 -16.25 -7.61
C PRO A 251 -1.95 -14.78 -7.58
N LEU A 252 -0.86 -14.50 -6.84
CA LEU A 252 -0.28 -13.16 -6.79
C LEU A 252 0.37 -12.83 -8.12
N GLN A 253 0.21 -11.58 -8.55
CA GLN A 253 0.83 -11.10 -9.79
C GLN A 253 1.17 -9.63 -9.69
N TYR A 254 2.23 -9.21 -10.35
CA TYR A 254 2.51 -7.80 -10.58
C TYR A 254 1.51 -7.28 -11.62
N PRO A 255 0.76 -6.20 -11.36
CA PRO A 255 -0.28 -5.73 -12.29
C PRO A 255 0.33 -5.28 -13.61
N LEU A 256 -0.17 -5.81 -14.73
CA LEU A 256 0.37 -5.56 -16.08
C LEU A 256 0.49 -4.07 -16.46
N PRO A 257 -0.47 -3.16 -16.13
CA PRO A 257 -0.35 -1.76 -16.52
C PRO A 257 0.69 -0.97 -15.72
N VAL A 258 1.23 -1.55 -14.65
CA VAL A 258 2.14 -0.87 -13.72
C VAL A 258 3.58 -0.98 -14.19
N LYS A 259 4.22 0.17 -14.43
CA LYS A 259 5.64 0.22 -14.79
C LYS A 259 6.54 0.11 -13.55
N GLU A 260 6.24 0.91 -12.52
CA GLU A 260 6.98 0.93 -11.26
C GLU A 260 6.01 0.82 -10.08
N TRP A 261 6.34 -0.03 -9.12
CA TRP A 261 5.60 -0.14 -7.86
C TRP A 261 6.53 0.20 -6.70
N PHE A 262 6.20 1.30 -6.00
CA PHE A 262 6.92 1.77 -4.84
C PHE A 262 6.05 1.65 -3.59
N ASN A 263 6.52 0.91 -2.58
CA ASN A 263 5.83 0.68 -1.33
C ASN A 263 6.55 1.39 -0.20
N ALA A 264 5.91 2.38 0.43
CA ALA A 264 6.49 3.13 1.53
C ALA A 264 5.76 2.85 2.84
N PHE A 265 6.51 2.61 3.91
CA PHE A 265 5.95 2.32 5.23
C PHE A 265 6.86 2.79 6.37
N ASP A 266 6.23 3.07 7.52
CA ASP A 266 6.91 3.25 8.81
C ASP A 266 7.04 1.88 9.47
N THR A 267 8.22 1.53 9.96
CA THR A 267 8.48 0.25 10.65
C THR A 267 7.73 0.11 11.98
N HIS A 268 7.09 1.18 12.45
CA HIS A 268 6.22 1.18 13.63
C HIS A 268 4.73 1.23 13.27
N ASP A 269 4.40 1.26 11.98
CA ASP A 269 3.02 1.12 11.51
C ASP A 269 2.63 -0.36 11.53
N ILE A 270 1.83 -0.77 12.52
CA ILE A 270 1.47 -2.18 12.71
C ILE A 270 0.64 -2.77 11.54
N VAL A 271 -0.01 -1.91 10.76
CA VAL A 271 -0.78 -2.32 9.57
C VAL A 271 0.16 -2.68 8.40
N ALA A 272 1.33 -2.04 8.34
CA ALA A 272 2.26 -2.15 7.23
C ALA A 272 3.62 -2.80 7.60
N LEU A 273 3.65 -3.60 8.65
CA LEU A 273 4.88 -4.22 9.17
C LEU A 273 5.57 -5.20 8.21
N HIS A 274 4.84 -5.72 7.25
CA HIS A 274 5.37 -6.67 6.29
C HIS A 274 5.66 -5.97 4.96
N PRO A 275 6.95 -5.81 4.59
CA PRO A 275 7.32 -5.28 3.29
C PRO A 275 6.76 -6.16 2.16
N LEU A 276 6.51 -5.55 1.01
CA LEU A 276 6.06 -6.28 -0.18
C LEU A 276 7.27 -6.87 -0.91
N ASP A 277 7.97 -7.78 -0.25
CA ASP A 277 9.16 -8.48 -0.73
C ASP A 277 8.85 -9.94 -1.11
N ARG A 278 9.87 -10.69 -1.51
CA ARG A 278 9.73 -12.11 -1.89
C ARG A 278 9.17 -12.98 -0.78
N ALA A 279 9.40 -12.65 0.49
CA ALA A 279 8.92 -13.44 1.61
C ALA A 279 7.42 -13.19 1.87
N ASN A 280 6.99 -11.95 1.73
CA ASN A 280 5.64 -11.53 2.11
C ASN A 280 4.70 -11.35 0.91
N PHE A 281 5.23 -10.94 -0.25
CA PHE A 281 4.43 -10.69 -1.45
C PHE A 281 5.22 -11.03 -2.72
N PRO A 282 5.43 -12.34 -3.02
CA PRO A 282 6.29 -12.80 -4.11
C PRO A 282 5.68 -12.54 -5.49
N VAL A 283 6.09 -11.44 -6.13
CA VAL A 283 5.73 -11.08 -7.51
C VAL A 283 6.97 -10.73 -8.33
N THR A 284 6.85 -10.72 -9.64
CA THR A 284 7.91 -10.31 -10.58
C THR A 284 7.33 -9.31 -11.56
N PRO A 285 7.99 -8.14 -11.77
CA PRO A 285 9.23 -7.68 -11.11
C PRO A 285 9.07 -7.46 -9.59
N GLU A 286 10.20 -7.29 -8.89
CA GLU A 286 10.20 -6.99 -7.46
C GLU A 286 9.66 -5.59 -7.20
N ILE A 287 8.99 -5.42 -6.06
CA ILE A 287 8.46 -4.14 -5.60
C ILE A 287 9.57 -3.40 -4.84
N GLU A 288 9.76 -2.13 -5.14
CA GLU A 288 10.67 -1.28 -4.39
C GLU A 288 10.06 -0.95 -3.02
N ASN A 289 10.73 -1.33 -1.94
CA ASN A 289 10.27 -1.10 -0.57
C ASN A 289 11.10 0.00 0.11
N TYR A 290 10.43 1.00 0.66
CA TYR A 290 11.02 2.09 1.43
C TYR A 290 10.51 2.05 2.88
N ALA A 291 11.35 1.61 3.79
CA ALA A 291 11.04 1.36 5.20
C ALA A 291 11.50 2.49 6.14
N ALA A 292 11.87 3.65 5.60
CA ALA A 292 12.43 4.74 6.40
C ALA A 292 11.44 5.90 6.65
N VAL A 293 10.15 5.73 6.32
CA VAL A 293 9.13 6.72 6.67
C VAL A 293 9.06 6.88 8.19
N LYS A 294 9.01 8.13 8.64
CA LYS A 294 8.78 8.50 10.03
C LYS A 294 7.42 9.16 10.14
N ASN A 295 6.39 8.34 10.21
CA ASN A 295 5.02 8.83 10.26
C ASN A 295 4.75 9.51 11.61
N SER A 296 4.49 10.81 11.59
CA SER A 296 4.30 11.65 12.78
C SER A 296 2.89 11.57 13.38
N THR A 297 1.96 10.84 12.75
CA THR A 297 0.61 10.66 13.27
C THR A 297 0.57 9.75 14.49
N GLY A 298 -0.42 9.94 15.37
CA GLY A 298 -0.46 9.26 16.66
C GLY A 298 -0.44 7.72 16.59
N ASN A 299 -1.03 7.15 15.52
CA ASN A 299 -1.04 5.70 15.28
C ASN A 299 0.02 5.25 14.25
N ARG A 300 0.92 6.14 13.83
CA ARG A 300 1.93 5.88 12.79
C ARG A 300 1.40 5.45 11.43
N HIS A 301 0.07 5.51 11.23
CA HIS A 301 -0.63 5.02 10.05
C HIS A 301 -1.31 6.11 9.22
N GLY A 302 -1.38 7.36 9.72
CA GLY A 302 -2.11 8.43 9.04
C GLY A 302 -1.46 8.84 7.72
N ILE A 303 -2.29 9.07 6.70
CA ILE A 303 -1.86 9.45 5.34
C ILE A 303 -0.99 10.71 5.31
N VAL A 304 -1.26 11.66 6.21
CA VAL A 304 -0.51 12.92 6.30
C VAL A 304 0.97 12.65 6.56
N GLY A 305 1.28 11.72 7.47
CA GLY A 305 2.66 11.37 7.77
C GLY A 305 3.39 10.66 6.61
N TYR A 306 2.66 10.01 5.73
CA TYR A 306 3.20 9.39 4.52
C TYR A 306 3.45 10.40 3.41
N LEU A 307 2.45 11.22 3.07
CA LEU A 307 2.57 12.21 1.98
C LEU A 307 3.52 13.37 2.30
N ASP A 308 3.81 13.60 3.58
CA ASP A 308 4.76 14.62 4.05
C ASP A 308 6.22 14.10 4.11
N ASP A 309 6.42 12.80 3.89
CA ASP A 309 7.76 12.19 3.84
C ASP A 309 8.51 12.65 2.57
N PRO A 310 9.78 13.11 2.70
CA PRO A 310 10.53 13.63 1.56
C PRO A 310 10.73 12.62 0.42
N GLN A 311 10.97 11.36 0.72
CA GLN A 311 11.20 10.35 -0.33
C GLN A 311 9.89 10.02 -1.06
N VAL A 312 8.77 9.95 -0.34
CA VAL A 312 7.44 9.77 -0.93
C VAL A 312 7.10 10.97 -1.82
N ALA A 313 7.32 12.19 -1.32
CA ALA A 313 7.11 13.41 -2.10
C ALA A 313 8.01 13.48 -3.33
N GLN A 314 9.29 13.05 -3.22
CA GLN A 314 10.24 12.97 -4.32
C GLN A 314 9.75 12.02 -5.40
N ARG A 315 9.37 10.78 -5.03
CA ARG A 315 8.90 9.77 -5.99
C ARG A 315 7.63 10.22 -6.73
N LEU A 316 6.70 10.85 -6.00
CA LEU A 316 5.50 11.41 -6.62
C LEU A 316 5.81 12.55 -7.57
N SER A 317 6.67 13.48 -7.15
CA SER A 317 7.06 14.63 -7.99
C SER A 317 7.77 14.17 -9.26
N ASP A 318 8.71 13.23 -9.16
CA ASP A 318 9.42 12.67 -10.31
C ASP A 318 8.45 11.97 -11.29
N ALA A 319 7.53 11.19 -10.77
CA ALA A 319 6.53 10.50 -11.59
C ALA A 319 5.53 11.48 -12.25
N LEU A 320 5.27 12.61 -11.61
CA LEU A 320 4.40 13.67 -12.15
C LEU A 320 5.16 14.66 -13.06
N GLY A 321 6.49 14.55 -13.15
CA GLY A 321 7.33 15.42 -13.98
C GLY A 321 7.45 16.87 -13.45
N ILE A 322 7.42 17.04 -12.12
CA ILE A 322 7.47 18.34 -11.43
C ILE A 322 8.69 18.45 -10.52
#